data_7342565d9b0b7c9f2424063deb54c50a
#
_entry.id   7342565d9b0b7c9f2424063deb54c50a
#
_cell.length_a   1.000
_cell.length_b   1.000
_cell.length_c   1.000
_cell.angle_alpha   90.00
_cell.angle_beta   90.00
_cell.angle_gamma   90.00
#
_symmetry.space_group_name_H-M   'P 1'
#
loop_
_entity.id
_entity.type
_entity.pdbx_description
1 polymer ?
#
loop_
_entity_poly.entity_id
_entity_poly.type
_entity_poly.pdbx_seq_one_letter_code
_entity_poly.pdbx_strand_id
1 'polypeptide(L)'
;MFCFQCEQTAKCTGCTGNAGVCGKKADTAQIQDDLTGALIGLARAVESSAAMRSDSVASLVVEGLFATLTNVNFDNDALLDIHQRVKAEKQKLVSADDYHMSNLWNADEDIRSLKSLILFGIRGVAAYAYHAAVLGYKDDAIHKFLCKALFAIGMDNWGMEELLPIVLEVGEVNLKCMAMLDIANTETFGHPQPTEVSLTVEKGPFIVITGHDLYDLKLLLEQTDGKGINIYTHGEMLPAHAYPELKKFSHLKGNFGTAWQNQQKDFANLPAPILFTTNCLMPPKASYADRVFTTEVVGYPGMRHIDTDKDFTPVIEKALELGGFQQDTKFSGINGGDKVMTGFARNTVMSVAGTVIDAVKAGAIKHFFLVGGCDGARPGRNYYTEFVKQTPADTVVLTLA
;
A
#
# COMPACT_ATOMS: atom_id res chain seq x y z
N MET A 1 -11.14 -21.47 10.56
CA MET A 1 -10.70 -20.11 10.12
C MET A 1 -9.26 -19.94 10.50
N PHE A 2 -8.43 -19.54 9.57
CA PHE A 2 -7.01 -19.27 9.85
C PHE A 2 -6.63 -17.79 9.63
N CYS A 3 -7.45 -17.02 8.91
CA CYS A 3 -7.16 -15.59 8.69
C CYS A 3 -8.45 -14.77 8.65
N PHE A 4 -8.45 -13.67 9.41
CA PHE A 4 -9.50 -12.63 9.44
C PHE A 4 -8.87 -11.23 9.40
N GLN A 5 -7.78 -11.06 8.63
CA GLN A 5 -6.94 -9.86 8.70
C GLN A 5 -7.37 -8.75 7.73
N CYS A 6 -8.35 -8.96 6.87
CA CYS A 6 -8.86 -7.95 5.94
C CYS A 6 -10.31 -8.21 5.53
N GLU A 7 -10.93 -7.24 4.88
CA GLU A 7 -12.31 -7.31 4.39
C GLU A 7 -12.49 -8.21 3.15
N GLN A 8 -11.42 -8.65 2.49
CA GLN A 8 -11.44 -9.55 1.33
C GLN A 8 -11.79 -11.02 1.69
N THR A 9 -12.02 -11.31 2.96
CA THR A 9 -12.31 -12.66 3.43
C THR A 9 -13.59 -13.21 2.83
N ALA A 10 -13.62 -14.53 2.60
CA ALA A 10 -14.79 -15.20 2.02
C ALA A 10 -16.05 -15.01 2.90
N LYS A 11 -17.11 -14.46 2.31
CA LYS A 11 -18.42 -14.23 2.99
C LYS A 11 -18.32 -13.39 4.27
N CYS A 12 -17.29 -12.56 4.42
CA CYS A 12 -16.99 -11.79 5.61
C CYS A 12 -16.84 -12.62 6.91
N THR A 13 -16.51 -13.89 6.78
CA THR A 13 -16.38 -14.84 7.91
C THR A 13 -14.96 -15.32 8.16
N GLY A 14 -13.98 -14.83 7.38
CA GLY A 14 -12.59 -15.27 7.42
C GLY A 14 -12.25 -16.33 6.37
N CYS A 15 -10.96 -16.51 6.14
CA CYS A 15 -10.44 -17.51 5.21
C CYS A 15 -10.30 -18.87 5.90
N THR A 16 -10.81 -19.92 5.28
CA THR A 16 -10.88 -21.28 5.85
C THR A 16 -10.38 -22.36 4.90
N GLY A 17 -10.04 -22.00 3.65
CA GLY A 17 -9.55 -22.94 2.62
C GLY A 17 -8.05 -23.24 2.75
N ASN A 18 -7.45 -23.72 1.67
CA ASN A 18 -6.01 -23.99 1.61
C ASN A 18 -5.15 -22.71 1.51
N ALA A 19 -5.76 -21.61 1.09
CA ALA A 19 -5.16 -20.28 1.03
C ALA A 19 -6.22 -19.21 1.24
N GLY A 20 -5.80 -18.01 1.63
CA GLY A 20 -6.64 -16.81 1.66
C GLY A 20 -7.02 -16.36 0.25
N VAL A 21 -7.99 -15.43 0.15
CA VAL A 21 -8.38 -14.79 -1.13
C VAL A 21 -7.16 -14.12 -1.80
N CYS A 22 -6.24 -13.57 -1.00
CA CYS A 22 -5.00 -12.97 -1.46
C CYS A 22 -3.88 -14.00 -1.76
N GLY A 23 -4.13 -15.29 -1.60
CA GLY A 23 -3.12 -16.35 -1.74
C GLY A 23 -2.27 -16.63 -0.50
N LYS A 24 -2.48 -15.92 0.62
CA LYS A 24 -1.77 -16.13 1.90
C LYS A 24 -2.04 -17.54 2.43
N LYS A 25 -0.98 -18.23 2.88
CA LYS A 25 -1.07 -19.53 3.54
C LYS A 25 -1.40 -19.38 5.03
N ALA A 26 -1.83 -20.47 5.64
CA ALA A 26 -2.24 -20.48 7.04
C ALA A 26 -1.07 -20.19 7.99
N ASP A 27 0.12 -20.72 7.71
CA ASP A 27 1.35 -20.46 8.47
C ASP A 27 1.76 -18.98 8.43
N THR A 28 1.76 -18.37 7.25
CA THR A 28 2.02 -16.93 7.10
C THR A 28 0.99 -16.09 7.86
N ALA A 29 -0.29 -16.45 7.80
CA ALA A 29 -1.33 -15.76 8.55
C ALA A 29 -1.10 -15.86 10.07
N GLN A 30 -0.67 -17.03 10.59
CA GLN A 30 -0.33 -17.22 11.99
C GLN A 30 0.85 -16.37 12.41
N ILE A 31 1.94 -16.33 11.62
CA ILE A 31 3.11 -15.50 11.92
C ILE A 31 2.74 -14.01 11.96
N GLN A 32 1.86 -13.56 11.07
CA GLN A 32 1.38 -12.17 11.08
C GLN A 32 0.48 -11.88 12.29
N ASP A 33 -0.32 -12.82 12.74
CA ASP A 33 -1.10 -12.71 13.98
C ASP A 33 -0.18 -12.67 15.21
N ASP A 34 0.85 -13.52 15.26
CA ASP A 34 1.85 -13.52 16.33
C ASP A 34 2.65 -12.21 16.37
N LEU A 35 3.04 -11.68 15.20
CA LEU A 35 3.67 -10.36 15.08
C LEU A 35 2.75 -9.25 15.57
N THR A 36 1.47 -9.27 15.19
CA THR A 36 0.47 -8.30 15.65
C THR A 36 0.30 -8.39 17.19
N GLY A 37 0.25 -9.59 17.73
CA GLY A 37 0.20 -9.82 19.17
C GLY A 37 1.44 -9.30 19.92
N ALA A 38 2.62 -9.47 19.33
CA ALA A 38 3.87 -8.94 19.88
C ALA A 38 3.92 -7.40 19.84
N LEU A 39 3.41 -6.76 18.76
CA LEU A 39 3.27 -5.31 18.67
C LEU A 39 2.32 -4.76 19.74
N ILE A 40 1.21 -5.44 20.00
CA ILE A 40 0.30 -5.10 21.10
C ILE A 40 1.01 -5.25 22.47
N GLY A 41 1.78 -6.31 22.65
CA GLY A 41 2.62 -6.52 23.85
C GLY A 41 3.67 -5.41 24.03
N LEU A 42 4.31 -4.98 22.95
CA LEU A 42 5.25 -3.85 22.96
C LEU A 42 4.54 -2.54 23.34
N ALA A 43 3.36 -2.28 22.79
CA ALA A 43 2.56 -1.10 23.11
C ALA A 43 2.15 -1.08 24.59
N ARG A 44 1.77 -2.23 25.16
CA ARG A 44 1.50 -2.37 26.61
C ARG A 44 2.74 -2.06 27.45
N ALA A 45 3.91 -2.54 27.06
CA ALA A 45 5.16 -2.26 27.76
C ALA A 45 5.52 -0.77 27.71
N VAL A 46 5.32 -0.12 26.57
CA VAL A 46 5.55 1.33 26.37
C VAL A 46 4.60 2.15 27.27
N GLU A 47 3.30 1.85 27.25
CA GLU A 47 2.31 2.59 28.06
C GLU A 47 2.51 2.39 29.58
N SER A 48 3.04 1.22 30.00
CA SER A 48 3.33 0.91 31.41
C SER A 48 4.67 1.46 31.88
N SER A 49 5.54 1.89 30.99
CA SER A 49 6.86 2.42 31.34
C SER A 49 6.85 3.95 31.34
N ALA A 50 7.53 4.56 32.33
CA ALA A 50 7.82 5.99 32.30
C ALA A 50 8.90 6.35 31.27
N ALA A 51 9.42 5.37 30.53
CA ALA A 51 10.44 5.55 29.53
C ALA A 51 9.87 6.23 28.28
N MET A 52 10.59 7.20 27.76
CA MET A 52 10.27 7.87 26.51
C MET A 52 10.29 6.83 25.36
N ARG A 53 9.29 6.87 24.49
CA ARG A 53 9.27 6.10 23.24
C ARG A 53 10.51 6.46 22.42
N SER A 54 11.35 5.47 22.14
CA SER A 54 12.51 5.68 21.28
C SER A 54 12.10 5.69 19.80
N ASP A 55 12.88 6.36 18.97
CA ASP A 55 12.68 6.33 17.50
C ASP A 55 12.72 4.90 16.94
N SER A 56 13.50 4.01 17.58
CA SER A 56 13.56 2.60 17.19
C SER A 56 12.23 1.87 17.41
N VAL A 57 11.57 2.11 18.55
CA VAL A 57 10.23 1.55 18.84
C VAL A 57 9.20 2.10 17.85
N ALA A 58 9.21 3.41 17.60
CA ALA A 58 8.28 4.06 16.67
C ALA A 58 8.42 3.49 15.26
N SER A 59 9.65 3.41 14.75
CA SER A 59 9.92 2.86 13.40
C SER A 59 9.52 1.39 13.30
N LEU A 60 9.79 0.59 14.34
CA LEU A 60 9.48 -0.83 14.35
C LEU A 60 7.96 -1.11 14.43
N VAL A 61 7.21 -0.27 15.14
CA VAL A 61 5.73 -0.34 15.15
C VAL A 61 5.16 -0.04 13.77
N VAL A 62 5.67 1.00 13.10
CA VAL A 62 5.27 1.35 11.73
C VAL A 62 5.59 0.23 10.74
N GLU A 63 6.82 -0.28 10.77
CA GLU A 63 7.27 -1.37 9.89
C GLU A 63 6.44 -2.65 10.10
N GLY A 64 6.25 -3.07 11.36
CA GLY A 64 5.50 -4.28 11.68
C GLY A 64 4.02 -4.20 11.30
N LEU A 65 3.36 -3.05 11.55
CA LEU A 65 1.99 -2.82 11.10
C LEU A 65 1.88 -2.85 9.58
N PHE A 66 2.80 -2.21 8.88
CA PHE A 66 2.80 -2.20 7.41
C PHE A 66 3.09 -3.58 6.83
N ALA A 67 4.07 -4.33 7.36
CA ALA A 67 4.36 -5.69 6.90
C ALA A 67 3.17 -6.65 7.05
N THR A 68 2.27 -6.40 8.03
CA THR A 68 1.06 -7.20 8.25
C THR A 68 -0.16 -6.71 7.45
N LEU A 69 -0.04 -5.63 6.68
CA LEU A 69 -1.11 -5.18 5.78
C LEU A 69 -1.37 -6.24 4.70
N THR A 70 -2.58 -6.25 4.16
CA THR A 70 -2.97 -7.22 3.13
C THR A 70 -2.11 -7.09 1.88
N ASN A 71 -1.61 -8.20 1.36
CA ASN A 71 -0.82 -8.29 0.13
C ASN A 71 0.52 -7.52 0.15
N VAL A 72 1.15 -7.40 1.31
CA VAL A 72 2.47 -6.80 1.46
C VAL A 72 3.53 -7.87 1.61
N ASN A 73 3.58 -8.56 2.74
CA ASN A 73 4.63 -9.53 3.01
C ASN A 73 4.08 -10.95 3.19
N PHE A 74 4.56 -11.85 2.34
CA PHE A 74 4.27 -13.29 2.36
C PHE A 74 5.50 -14.12 2.73
N ASP A 75 6.63 -13.46 3.01
CA ASP A 75 7.88 -14.13 3.39
C ASP A 75 7.91 -14.36 4.89
N ASN A 76 7.86 -15.64 5.27
CA ASN A 76 7.82 -16.03 6.68
C ASN A 76 9.11 -15.65 7.42
N ASP A 77 10.27 -15.72 6.77
CA ASP A 77 11.55 -15.42 7.39
C ASP A 77 11.68 -13.91 7.67
N ALA A 78 11.27 -13.07 6.73
CA ALA A 78 11.22 -11.62 6.92
C ALA A 78 10.25 -11.21 8.04
N LEU A 79 9.06 -11.82 8.10
CA LEU A 79 8.09 -11.57 9.17
C LEU A 79 8.60 -12.01 10.55
N LEU A 80 9.30 -13.15 10.62
CA LEU A 80 9.90 -13.65 11.86
C LEU A 80 11.07 -12.76 12.33
N ASP A 81 11.85 -12.17 11.41
CA ASP A 81 12.88 -11.19 11.75
C ASP A 81 12.26 -9.95 12.44
N ILE A 82 11.24 -9.36 11.83
CA ILE A 82 10.51 -8.23 12.43
C ILE A 82 9.97 -8.62 13.81
N HIS A 83 9.37 -9.80 13.94
CA HIS A 83 8.85 -10.30 15.22
C HIS A 83 9.95 -10.44 16.29
N GLN A 84 11.13 -10.93 15.92
CA GLN A 84 12.27 -11.04 16.85
C GLN A 84 12.76 -9.66 17.29
N ARG A 85 12.85 -8.70 16.37
CA ARG A 85 13.22 -7.31 16.69
C ARG A 85 12.20 -6.65 17.63
N VAL A 86 10.90 -6.89 17.44
CA VAL A 86 9.83 -6.42 18.35
C VAL A 86 10.02 -7.01 19.74
N LYS A 87 10.30 -8.31 19.85
CA LYS A 87 10.58 -8.96 21.14
C LYS A 87 11.82 -8.40 21.84
N ALA A 88 12.89 -8.16 21.08
CA ALA A 88 14.12 -7.59 21.60
C ALA A 88 13.91 -6.15 22.15
N GLU A 89 13.14 -5.31 21.48
CA GLU A 89 12.79 -3.98 21.98
C GLU A 89 11.90 -4.07 23.23
N LYS A 90 10.92 -4.96 23.24
CA LYS A 90 10.05 -5.18 24.42
C LYS A 90 10.84 -5.62 25.65
N GLN A 91 11.87 -6.47 25.50
CA GLN A 91 12.72 -6.92 26.61
C GLN A 91 13.52 -5.80 27.29
N LYS A 92 13.73 -4.67 26.63
CA LYS A 92 14.39 -3.48 27.21
C LYS A 92 13.45 -2.65 28.10
N LEU A 93 12.17 -2.95 28.08
CA LEU A 93 11.10 -2.24 28.80
C LEU A 93 10.55 -3.10 29.93
N VAL A 94 9.48 -2.63 30.58
CA VAL A 94 8.74 -3.41 31.57
C VAL A 94 8.14 -4.64 30.91
N SER A 95 8.20 -5.80 31.60
CA SER A 95 7.63 -7.05 31.07
C SER A 95 6.13 -6.90 30.79
N ALA A 96 5.73 -7.25 29.58
CA ALA A 96 4.33 -7.36 29.19
C ALA A 96 4.16 -8.57 28.26
N ASP A 97 3.06 -9.29 28.43
CA ASP A 97 2.76 -10.45 27.61
C ASP A 97 2.30 -10.03 26.20
N ASP A 98 2.62 -10.86 25.22
CA ASP A 98 2.07 -10.72 23.87
C ASP A 98 0.55 -10.95 23.93
N TYR A 99 -0.17 -10.31 23.01
CA TYR A 99 -1.61 -10.48 22.93
C TYR A 99 -1.96 -11.68 22.03
N HIS A 100 -2.88 -12.51 22.49
CA HIS A 100 -3.38 -13.61 21.69
C HIS A 100 -4.50 -13.11 20.76
N MET A 101 -4.26 -13.10 19.44
CA MET A 101 -5.23 -12.61 18.46
C MET A 101 -6.55 -13.39 18.48
N SER A 102 -6.57 -14.61 19.02
CA SER A 102 -7.81 -15.36 19.27
C SER A 102 -8.77 -14.63 20.20
N ASN A 103 -8.27 -13.82 21.16
CA ASN A 103 -9.13 -13.02 22.05
C ASN A 103 -9.94 -11.99 21.24
N LEU A 104 -9.30 -11.37 20.23
CA LEU A 104 -9.99 -10.44 19.34
C LEU A 104 -11.00 -11.17 18.46
N TRP A 105 -10.59 -12.28 17.82
CA TRP A 105 -11.43 -13.00 16.88
C TRP A 105 -12.64 -13.68 17.52
N ASN A 106 -12.56 -14.00 18.81
CA ASN A 106 -13.63 -14.64 19.58
C ASN A 106 -14.40 -13.65 20.48
N ALA A 107 -14.11 -12.36 20.45
CA ALA A 107 -14.86 -11.34 21.18
C ALA A 107 -16.30 -11.22 20.62
N ASP A 108 -17.17 -10.58 21.42
CA ASP A 108 -18.52 -10.19 20.95
C ASP A 108 -18.44 -9.43 19.64
N GLU A 109 -19.47 -9.54 18.80
CA GLU A 109 -19.47 -9.03 17.43
C GLU A 109 -19.15 -7.53 17.34
N ASP A 110 -19.74 -6.72 18.23
CA ASP A 110 -19.52 -5.27 18.25
C ASP A 110 -18.09 -4.95 18.69
N ILE A 111 -17.59 -5.60 19.73
CA ILE A 111 -16.20 -5.42 20.23
C ILE A 111 -15.19 -5.87 19.18
N ARG A 112 -15.41 -7.03 18.57
CA ARG A 112 -14.59 -7.52 17.46
C ARG A 112 -14.58 -6.56 16.28
N SER A 113 -15.73 -6.01 15.92
CA SER A 113 -15.86 -5.05 14.82
C SER A 113 -15.09 -3.75 15.11
N LEU A 114 -15.24 -3.17 16.29
CA LEU A 114 -14.52 -1.95 16.68
C LEU A 114 -13.00 -2.18 16.74
N LYS A 115 -12.54 -3.25 17.39
CA LYS A 115 -11.10 -3.60 17.43
C LYS A 115 -10.55 -3.88 16.04
N SER A 116 -11.33 -4.50 15.15
CA SER A 116 -10.93 -4.75 13.76
C SER A 116 -10.82 -3.45 12.95
N LEU A 117 -11.76 -2.50 13.12
CA LEU A 117 -11.69 -1.18 12.50
C LEU A 117 -10.44 -0.41 12.94
N ILE A 118 -10.14 -0.43 14.25
CA ILE A 118 -8.92 0.17 14.78
C ILE A 118 -7.69 -0.48 14.12
N LEU A 119 -7.58 -1.81 14.15
CA LEU A 119 -6.42 -2.55 13.63
C LEU A 119 -6.19 -2.30 12.13
N PHE A 120 -7.26 -2.37 11.33
CA PHE A 120 -7.15 -2.15 9.89
C PHE A 120 -6.82 -0.69 9.58
N GLY A 121 -7.41 0.25 10.32
CA GLY A 121 -7.12 1.67 10.18
C GLY A 121 -5.67 2.00 10.50
N ILE A 122 -5.13 1.53 11.64
CA ILE A 122 -3.73 1.83 12.01
C ILE A 122 -2.70 1.15 11.09
N ARG A 123 -3.03 0.04 10.44
CA ARG A 123 -2.19 -0.54 9.39
C ARG A 123 -2.09 0.39 8.17
N GLY A 124 -3.21 1.00 7.77
CA GLY A 124 -3.22 2.01 6.71
C GLY A 124 -2.44 3.27 7.09
N VAL A 125 -2.64 3.79 8.31
CA VAL A 125 -1.85 4.92 8.85
C VAL A 125 -0.35 4.60 8.84
N ALA A 126 0.03 3.38 9.26
CA ALA A 126 1.42 2.94 9.29
C ALA A 126 2.05 2.91 7.88
N ALA A 127 1.31 2.48 6.86
CA ALA A 127 1.79 2.51 5.47
C ALA A 127 2.09 3.95 5.01
N TYR A 128 1.19 4.90 5.25
CA TYR A 128 1.42 6.31 4.94
C TYR A 128 2.58 6.92 5.74
N ALA A 129 2.67 6.60 7.04
CA ALA A 129 3.77 7.05 7.89
C ALA A 129 5.11 6.48 7.44
N TYR A 130 5.14 5.24 6.96
CA TYR A 130 6.34 4.61 6.40
C TYR A 130 6.85 5.36 5.16
N HIS A 131 5.98 5.62 4.19
CA HIS A 131 6.34 6.36 2.97
C HIS A 131 6.79 7.80 3.27
N ALA A 132 6.16 8.47 4.23
CA ALA A 132 6.61 9.78 4.67
C ALA A 132 8.00 9.72 5.34
N ALA A 133 8.24 8.68 6.17
CA ALA A 133 9.51 8.50 6.87
C ALA A 133 10.68 8.20 5.92
N VAL A 134 10.46 7.46 4.83
CA VAL A 134 11.44 7.23 3.76
C VAL A 134 11.92 8.55 3.14
N LEU A 135 11.04 9.56 3.08
CA LEU A 135 11.34 10.92 2.61
C LEU A 135 11.84 11.85 3.74
N GLY A 136 12.03 11.34 4.96
CA GLY A 136 12.54 12.09 6.10
C GLY A 136 11.47 12.81 6.95
N TYR A 137 10.18 12.59 6.68
CA TYR A 137 9.07 13.21 7.41
C TYR A 137 8.52 12.26 8.48
N LYS A 138 8.47 12.73 9.73
CA LYS A 138 7.97 11.97 10.88
C LYS A 138 7.14 12.88 11.78
N ASP A 139 6.17 12.30 12.48
CA ASP A 139 5.35 12.98 13.48
C ASP A 139 5.18 12.09 14.71
N ASP A 140 5.68 12.56 15.86
CA ASP A 140 5.60 11.86 17.14
C ASP A 140 4.15 11.64 17.60
N ALA A 141 3.23 12.52 17.25
CA ALA A 141 1.81 12.36 17.61
C ALA A 141 1.20 11.14 16.90
N ILE A 142 1.57 10.91 15.63
CA ILE A 142 1.15 9.73 14.88
C ILE A 142 1.72 8.46 15.53
N HIS A 143 3.01 8.44 15.85
CA HIS A 143 3.65 7.29 16.49
C HIS A 143 3.05 7.00 17.88
N LYS A 144 2.79 8.04 18.69
CA LYS A 144 2.11 7.90 19.98
C LYS A 144 0.72 7.30 19.81
N PHE A 145 -0.02 7.75 18.83
CA PHE A 145 -1.36 7.21 18.56
C PHE A 145 -1.31 5.75 18.13
N LEU A 146 -0.37 5.33 17.28
CA LEU A 146 -0.24 3.92 16.89
C LEU A 146 -0.03 3.01 18.11
N CYS A 147 0.81 3.41 19.07
CA CYS A 147 0.97 2.67 20.33
C CYS A 147 -0.32 2.68 21.17
N LYS A 148 -0.98 3.83 21.33
CA LYS A 148 -2.27 3.94 22.04
C LYS A 148 -3.33 3.04 21.43
N ALA A 149 -3.44 3.00 20.12
CA ALA A 149 -4.41 2.17 19.40
C ALA A 149 -4.13 0.68 19.56
N LEU A 150 -2.85 0.25 19.43
CA LEU A 150 -2.44 -1.12 19.72
C LEU A 150 -2.74 -1.52 21.17
N PHE A 151 -2.45 -0.64 22.12
CA PHE A 151 -2.80 -0.84 23.53
C PHE A 151 -4.31 -1.05 23.70
N ALA A 152 -5.15 -0.19 23.09
CA ALA A 152 -6.61 -0.29 23.16
C ALA A 152 -7.12 -1.64 22.63
N ILE A 153 -6.57 -2.15 21.51
CA ILE A 153 -6.91 -3.47 20.97
C ILE A 153 -6.61 -4.55 22.01
N GLY A 154 -5.51 -4.41 22.75
CA GLY A 154 -5.07 -5.35 23.77
C GLY A 154 -5.94 -5.36 25.05
N MET A 155 -6.86 -4.42 25.25
CA MET A 155 -7.68 -4.32 26.46
C MET A 155 -8.94 -5.17 26.32
N ASP A 156 -8.94 -6.36 26.90
CA ASP A 156 -10.09 -7.30 26.77
C ASP A 156 -11.31 -6.88 27.61
N ASN A 157 -11.14 -6.00 28.58
CA ASN A 157 -12.20 -5.46 29.45
C ASN A 157 -12.80 -4.13 28.95
N TRP A 158 -12.34 -3.60 27.81
CA TRP A 158 -12.90 -2.39 27.23
C TRP A 158 -14.16 -2.69 26.41
N GLY A 159 -15.18 -1.85 26.59
CA GLY A 159 -16.45 -1.89 25.86
C GLY A 159 -16.51 -0.87 24.72
N MET A 160 -17.72 -0.67 24.22
CA MET A 160 -17.99 0.30 23.15
C MET A 160 -17.65 1.74 23.54
N GLU A 161 -17.87 2.10 24.80
CA GLU A 161 -17.64 3.46 25.31
C GLU A 161 -16.17 3.86 25.23
N GLU A 162 -15.24 2.91 25.48
CA GLU A 162 -13.80 3.14 25.39
C GLU A 162 -13.26 2.98 23.97
N LEU A 163 -13.80 2.04 23.17
CA LEU A 163 -13.28 1.72 21.85
C LEU A 163 -13.75 2.68 20.76
N LEU A 164 -15.00 3.16 20.81
CA LEU A 164 -15.53 4.04 19.76
C LEU A 164 -14.76 5.36 19.63
N PRO A 165 -14.35 6.04 20.70
CA PRO A 165 -13.48 7.21 20.60
C PRO A 165 -12.15 6.91 19.89
N ILE A 166 -11.56 5.73 20.12
CA ILE A 166 -10.32 5.33 19.43
C ILE A 166 -10.56 5.13 17.92
N VAL A 167 -11.69 4.53 17.53
CA VAL A 167 -12.07 4.39 16.11
C VAL A 167 -12.15 5.75 15.42
N LEU A 168 -12.78 6.74 16.06
CA LEU A 168 -12.88 8.08 15.51
C LEU A 168 -11.51 8.77 15.43
N GLU A 169 -10.70 8.62 16.45
CA GLU A 169 -9.33 9.17 16.48
C GLU A 169 -8.43 8.55 15.40
N VAL A 170 -8.64 7.28 15.00
CA VAL A 170 -7.97 6.70 13.82
C VAL A 170 -8.19 7.56 12.58
N GLY A 171 -9.42 8.01 12.35
CA GLY A 171 -9.75 8.88 11.22
C GLY A 171 -9.04 10.23 11.28
N GLU A 172 -9.01 10.87 12.44
CA GLU A 172 -8.34 12.17 12.65
C GLU A 172 -6.81 12.04 12.44
N VAL A 173 -6.20 10.99 12.99
CA VAL A 173 -4.76 10.76 12.84
C VAL A 173 -4.41 10.36 11.40
N ASN A 174 -5.27 9.58 10.75
CA ASN A 174 -5.10 9.26 9.33
C ASN A 174 -5.08 10.52 8.46
N LEU A 175 -6.00 11.45 8.70
CA LEU A 175 -6.02 12.74 7.99
C LEU A 175 -4.72 13.53 8.17
N LYS A 176 -4.17 13.57 9.37
CA LYS A 176 -2.88 14.21 9.65
C LYS A 176 -1.71 13.49 8.94
N CYS A 177 -1.73 12.16 8.96
CA CYS A 177 -0.72 11.34 8.31
C CYS A 177 -0.74 11.50 6.78
N MET A 178 -1.92 11.52 6.17
CA MET A 178 -2.09 11.78 4.74
C MET A 178 -1.61 13.17 4.36
N ALA A 179 -1.91 14.20 5.18
CA ALA A 179 -1.42 15.55 4.95
C ALA A 179 0.11 15.63 5.04
N MET A 180 0.72 14.92 5.98
CA MET A 180 2.18 14.81 6.09
C MET A 180 2.78 14.14 4.85
N LEU A 181 2.18 13.07 4.36
CA LEU A 181 2.63 12.36 3.15
C LEU A 181 2.46 13.23 1.89
N ASP A 182 1.35 13.97 1.76
CA ASP A 182 1.17 14.95 0.66
C ASP A 182 2.28 16.00 0.65
N ILE A 183 2.63 16.54 1.83
CA ILE A 183 3.76 17.48 1.97
C ILE A 183 5.07 16.81 1.57
N ALA A 184 5.36 15.62 2.11
CA ALA A 184 6.58 14.89 1.82
C ALA A 184 6.77 14.63 0.31
N ASN A 185 5.71 14.15 -0.34
CA ASN A 185 5.73 13.88 -1.78
C ASN A 185 5.83 15.17 -2.61
N THR A 186 5.07 16.20 -2.28
CA THR A 186 5.04 17.44 -3.09
C THR A 186 6.28 18.30 -2.91
N GLU A 187 6.91 18.32 -1.73
CA GLU A 187 8.19 18.97 -1.51
C GLU A 187 9.35 18.22 -2.18
N THR A 188 9.28 16.87 -2.23
CA THR A 188 10.34 16.06 -2.83
C THR A 188 10.22 15.95 -4.35
N PHE A 189 9.00 15.78 -4.87
CA PHE A 189 8.78 15.45 -6.30
C PHE A 189 8.05 16.54 -7.08
N GLY A 190 7.65 17.62 -6.40
CA GLY A 190 6.85 18.72 -6.96
C GLY A 190 5.35 18.41 -6.96
N HIS A 191 4.52 19.43 -7.19
CA HIS A 191 3.08 19.26 -7.26
C HIS A 191 2.66 18.48 -8.52
N PRO A 192 1.85 17.44 -8.39
CA PRO A 192 1.32 16.72 -9.53
C PRO A 192 0.60 17.62 -10.53
N GLN A 193 0.84 17.38 -11.80
CA GLN A 193 0.25 18.12 -12.93
C GLN A 193 -0.52 17.16 -13.83
N PRO A 194 -1.66 17.57 -14.40
CA PRO A 194 -2.39 16.75 -15.35
C PRO A 194 -1.45 16.24 -16.45
N THR A 195 -1.36 14.94 -16.60
CA THR A 195 -0.40 14.28 -17.50
C THR A 195 -1.07 13.11 -18.20
N GLU A 196 -0.94 13.08 -19.53
CA GLU A 196 -1.35 11.95 -20.34
C GLU A 196 -0.25 10.88 -20.31
N VAL A 197 -0.61 9.65 -20.02
CA VAL A 197 0.29 8.52 -19.87
C VAL A 197 -0.04 7.47 -20.91
N SER A 198 0.95 7.06 -21.70
CA SER A 198 0.81 6.02 -22.72
C SER A 198 0.67 4.63 -22.13
N LEU A 199 -0.14 3.79 -22.76
CA LEU A 199 -0.22 2.35 -22.50
C LEU A 199 0.56 1.53 -23.54
N THR A 200 1.31 2.17 -24.43
CA THR A 200 2.17 1.50 -25.41
C THR A 200 3.53 1.24 -24.77
N VAL A 201 4.01 0.00 -24.85
CA VAL A 201 5.37 -0.37 -24.46
C VAL A 201 6.26 -0.34 -25.70
N GLU A 202 7.28 0.51 -25.68
CA GLU A 202 8.27 0.63 -26.75
C GLU A 202 9.15 -0.63 -26.82
N LYS A 203 9.65 -0.96 -27.98
CA LYS A 203 10.62 -2.06 -28.17
C LYS A 203 11.88 -1.85 -27.34
N GLY A 204 12.52 -2.94 -26.97
CA GLY A 204 13.80 -2.94 -26.23
C GLY A 204 13.63 -3.24 -24.73
N PRO A 205 14.74 -3.24 -23.97
CA PRO A 205 14.73 -3.56 -22.56
C PRO A 205 13.86 -2.60 -21.74
N PHE A 206 13.11 -3.12 -20.80
CA PHE A 206 12.30 -2.32 -19.89
C PHE A 206 12.14 -2.99 -18.53
N ILE A 207 11.75 -2.21 -17.53
CA ILE A 207 11.39 -2.65 -16.18
C ILE A 207 9.97 -2.21 -15.89
N VAL A 208 9.18 -3.09 -15.26
CA VAL A 208 7.87 -2.73 -14.69
C VAL A 208 8.03 -2.56 -13.19
N ILE A 209 7.64 -1.39 -12.67
CA ILE A 209 7.62 -1.10 -11.24
C ILE A 209 6.18 -0.95 -10.76
N THR A 210 5.85 -1.55 -9.63
CA THR A 210 4.50 -1.55 -9.05
C THR A 210 4.54 -1.32 -7.55
N GLY A 211 3.45 -0.85 -6.98
CA GLY A 211 3.32 -0.45 -5.57
C GLY A 211 3.09 1.05 -5.45
N HIS A 212 3.64 1.68 -4.39
CA HIS A 212 3.34 3.08 -4.06
C HIS A 212 4.59 3.91 -3.76
N ASP A 213 5.79 3.30 -3.63
CA ASP A 213 6.97 4.03 -3.21
C ASP A 213 7.58 4.85 -4.35
N LEU A 214 7.45 6.18 -4.25
CA LEU A 214 7.98 7.12 -5.23
C LEU A 214 9.50 7.32 -5.09
N TYR A 215 10.06 7.08 -3.91
CA TYR A 215 11.49 7.20 -3.69
C TYR A 215 12.26 6.06 -4.37
N ASP A 216 11.77 4.83 -4.25
CA ASP A 216 12.33 3.69 -4.98
C ASP A 216 12.24 3.88 -6.50
N LEU A 217 11.11 4.41 -7.00
CA LEU A 217 10.99 4.75 -8.42
C LEU A 217 12.03 5.80 -8.82
N LYS A 218 12.23 6.86 -8.01
CA LYS A 218 13.25 7.88 -8.29
C LYS A 218 14.65 7.28 -8.38
N LEU A 219 15.04 6.48 -7.39
CA LEU A 219 16.34 5.81 -7.36
C LEU A 219 16.53 4.85 -8.55
N LEU A 220 15.48 4.12 -8.93
CA LEU A 220 15.50 3.27 -10.13
C LEU A 220 15.70 4.10 -11.39
N LEU A 221 15.01 5.22 -11.54
CA LEU A 221 15.16 6.13 -12.67
C LEU A 221 16.59 6.71 -12.73
N GLU A 222 17.16 7.14 -11.61
CA GLU A 222 18.53 7.61 -11.54
C GLU A 222 19.55 6.52 -11.92
N GLN A 223 19.36 5.29 -11.48
CA GLN A 223 20.25 4.17 -11.78
C GLN A 223 20.10 3.62 -13.21
N THR A 224 18.98 3.86 -13.87
CA THR A 224 18.73 3.43 -15.26
C THR A 224 18.98 4.50 -16.30
N ASP A 225 19.25 5.74 -15.89
CA ASP A 225 19.50 6.84 -16.81
C ASP A 225 20.69 6.55 -17.75
N GLY A 226 20.49 6.77 -19.05
CA GLY A 226 21.47 6.51 -20.08
C GLY A 226 21.78 5.02 -20.37
N LYS A 227 21.10 4.06 -19.72
CA LYS A 227 21.35 2.61 -19.92
C LYS A 227 20.50 1.97 -21.03
N GLY A 228 19.66 2.74 -21.72
CA GLY A 228 18.81 2.21 -22.80
C GLY A 228 17.67 1.32 -22.30
N ILE A 229 17.25 1.49 -21.05
CA ILE A 229 16.17 0.76 -20.42
C ILE A 229 15.00 1.70 -20.17
N ASN A 230 13.81 1.34 -20.62
CA ASN A 230 12.58 2.10 -20.35
C ASN A 230 11.93 1.62 -19.04
N ILE A 231 11.28 2.54 -18.33
CA ILE A 231 10.55 2.24 -17.09
C ILE A 231 9.05 2.43 -17.34
N TYR A 232 8.26 1.45 -16.92
CA TYR A 232 6.81 1.48 -16.94
C TYR A 232 6.27 1.24 -15.53
N THR A 233 5.31 2.07 -15.13
CA THR A 233 4.57 1.84 -13.88
C THR A 233 3.47 0.79 -14.09
N HIS A 234 2.97 0.23 -13.00
CA HIS A 234 1.81 -0.67 -13.02
C HIS A 234 0.86 -0.33 -11.88
N GLY A 235 -0.44 -0.47 -12.15
CA GLY A 235 -1.50 -0.32 -11.14
C GLY A 235 -1.47 1.06 -10.48
N GLU A 236 -1.39 1.07 -9.16
CA GLU A 236 -1.49 2.29 -8.35
C GLU A 236 -0.22 3.17 -8.37
N MET A 237 0.85 2.75 -9.06
CA MET A 237 2.01 3.62 -9.34
C MET A 237 1.75 4.62 -10.49
N LEU A 238 0.64 4.52 -11.21
CA LEU A 238 0.27 5.43 -12.31
C LEU A 238 0.38 6.93 -11.96
N PRO A 239 -0.03 7.41 -10.77
CA PRO A 239 0.11 8.82 -10.39
C PRO A 239 1.53 9.37 -10.40
N ALA A 240 2.55 8.53 -10.34
CA ALA A 240 3.95 8.92 -10.38
C ALA A 240 4.31 9.76 -11.63
N HIS A 241 3.67 9.49 -12.77
CA HIS A 241 3.87 10.23 -14.01
C HIS A 241 3.48 11.71 -13.95
N ALA A 242 2.72 12.11 -12.94
CA ALA A 242 2.29 13.49 -12.77
C ALA A 242 3.28 14.36 -12.01
N TYR A 243 4.23 13.77 -11.29
CA TYR A 243 5.20 14.49 -10.48
C TYR A 243 6.34 15.05 -11.33
N PRO A 244 6.60 16.37 -11.31
CA PRO A 244 7.63 17.02 -12.15
C PRO A 244 9.02 16.38 -12.06
N GLU A 245 9.47 16.05 -10.83
CA GLU A 245 10.80 15.50 -10.59
C GLU A 245 10.95 14.05 -11.06
N LEU A 246 9.85 13.33 -11.27
CA LEU A 246 9.87 11.98 -11.84
C LEU A 246 9.70 12.00 -13.36
N LYS A 247 8.73 12.77 -13.87
CA LYS A 247 8.49 12.82 -15.32
C LYS A 247 9.59 13.52 -16.13
N LYS A 248 10.55 14.20 -15.49
CA LYS A 248 11.72 14.74 -16.18
C LYS A 248 12.62 13.65 -16.76
N PHE A 249 12.57 12.43 -16.25
CA PHE A 249 13.31 11.30 -16.79
C PHE A 249 12.62 10.79 -18.05
N SER A 250 13.23 11.02 -19.21
CA SER A 250 12.65 10.72 -20.53
C SER A 250 12.37 9.23 -20.77
N HIS A 251 12.98 8.34 -20.00
CA HIS A 251 12.79 6.90 -20.06
C HIS A 251 11.70 6.38 -19.08
N LEU A 252 11.06 7.23 -18.29
CA LEU A 252 9.76 6.94 -17.66
C LEU A 252 8.66 7.09 -18.71
N LYS A 253 8.30 6.00 -19.39
CA LYS A 253 7.56 6.02 -20.67
C LYS A 253 6.05 5.94 -20.53
N GLY A 254 5.55 5.12 -19.63
CA GLY A 254 4.13 4.87 -19.57
C GLY A 254 3.71 3.91 -18.47
N ASN A 255 2.45 3.48 -18.55
CA ASN A 255 1.89 2.52 -17.61
C ASN A 255 1.60 1.19 -18.30
N PHE A 256 2.01 0.09 -17.69
CA PHE A 256 1.80 -1.27 -18.17
C PHE A 256 0.69 -1.96 -17.37
N GLY A 257 -0.13 -2.72 -18.06
CA GLY A 257 -1.15 -3.54 -17.40
C GLY A 257 -2.34 -2.74 -16.86
N THR A 258 -3.05 -3.33 -15.92
CA THR A 258 -4.32 -2.80 -15.41
C THR A 258 -4.29 -2.55 -13.91
N ALA A 259 -4.80 -3.49 -13.09
CA ALA A 259 -4.89 -3.33 -11.65
C ALA A 259 -4.25 -4.53 -10.93
N TRP A 260 -3.94 -4.38 -9.64
CA TRP A 260 -3.20 -5.37 -8.86
C TRP A 260 -3.83 -6.78 -8.90
N GLN A 261 -5.14 -6.90 -8.91
CA GLN A 261 -5.83 -8.20 -9.00
C GLN A 261 -5.62 -8.93 -10.33
N ASN A 262 -5.16 -8.24 -11.36
CA ASN A 262 -4.87 -8.78 -12.68
C ASN A 262 -3.39 -9.14 -12.90
N GLN A 263 -2.50 -8.86 -11.94
CA GLN A 263 -1.06 -9.09 -12.05
C GLN A 263 -0.69 -10.46 -12.62
N GLN A 264 -1.38 -11.52 -12.17
CA GLN A 264 -1.11 -12.88 -12.64
C GLN A 264 -1.43 -13.09 -14.14
N LYS A 265 -2.23 -12.22 -14.73
CA LYS A 265 -2.52 -12.19 -16.17
C LYS A 265 -1.61 -11.19 -16.87
N ASP A 266 -1.48 -10.00 -16.32
CA ASP A 266 -0.72 -8.89 -16.93
C ASP A 266 0.77 -9.24 -17.04
N PHE A 267 1.34 -9.91 -16.03
CA PHE A 267 2.75 -10.28 -16.01
C PHE A 267 3.08 -11.65 -16.65
N ALA A 268 2.07 -12.40 -17.10
CA ALA A 268 2.30 -13.71 -17.71
C ALA A 268 3.19 -13.59 -18.95
N ASN A 269 4.36 -14.28 -18.93
CA ASN A 269 5.36 -14.28 -20.01
C ASN A 269 5.91 -12.88 -20.40
N LEU A 270 5.82 -11.91 -19.49
CA LEU A 270 6.36 -10.57 -19.73
C LEU A 270 7.88 -10.63 -19.93
N PRO A 271 8.47 -10.10 -21.01
CA PRO A 271 9.91 -10.12 -21.25
C PRO A 271 10.64 -8.99 -20.51
N ALA A 272 10.30 -8.78 -19.22
CA ALA A 272 10.87 -7.73 -18.38
C ALA A 272 10.84 -8.14 -16.90
N PRO A 273 11.77 -7.66 -16.07
CA PRO A 273 11.67 -7.79 -14.62
C PRO A 273 10.54 -6.93 -14.06
N ILE A 274 10.00 -7.38 -12.94
CA ILE A 274 8.95 -6.70 -12.17
C ILE A 274 9.49 -6.39 -10.79
N LEU A 275 9.49 -5.11 -10.41
CA LEU A 275 9.90 -4.63 -9.09
C LEU A 275 8.67 -4.24 -8.27
N PHE A 276 8.46 -4.94 -7.17
CA PHE A 276 7.42 -4.62 -6.19
C PHE A 276 8.01 -3.76 -5.06
N THR A 277 7.49 -2.57 -4.88
CA THR A 277 7.95 -1.65 -3.84
C THR A 277 7.09 -1.72 -2.57
N THR A 278 5.80 -2.01 -2.73
CA THR A 278 4.84 -2.14 -1.63
C THR A 278 3.69 -3.09 -2.02
N ASN A 279 2.58 -3.03 -1.28
CA ASN A 279 1.33 -3.68 -1.68
C ASN A 279 0.85 -3.12 -3.05
N CYS A 280 0.03 -3.77 -3.82
CA CYS A 280 -0.49 -5.10 -3.56
C CYS A 280 0.33 -6.12 -4.35
N LEU A 281 0.86 -7.12 -3.70
CA LEU A 281 1.51 -8.24 -4.36
C LEU A 281 0.53 -9.41 -4.45
N MET A 282 0.31 -9.95 -5.67
CA MET A 282 -0.36 -11.23 -5.88
C MET A 282 0.70 -12.34 -6.02
N PRO A 283 0.45 -13.55 -5.49
CA PRO A 283 1.41 -14.65 -5.59
C PRO A 283 1.92 -14.85 -7.02
N PRO A 284 3.23 -14.69 -7.26
CA PRO A 284 3.80 -14.82 -8.59
C PRO A 284 3.59 -16.23 -9.18
N LYS A 285 3.25 -16.28 -10.47
CA LYS A 285 3.15 -17.55 -11.21
C LYS A 285 4.49 -17.94 -11.83
N ALA A 286 4.70 -19.24 -12.06
CA ALA A 286 5.90 -19.80 -12.66
C ALA A 286 6.28 -19.14 -14.01
N SER A 287 5.29 -18.58 -14.74
CA SER A 287 5.52 -17.90 -16.03
C SER A 287 6.31 -16.58 -15.92
N TYR A 288 6.48 -16.01 -14.70
CA TYR A 288 7.22 -14.76 -14.49
C TYR A 288 7.93 -14.67 -13.12
N ALA A 289 7.83 -15.68 -12.27
CA ALA A 289 8.41 -15.68 -10.91
C ALA A 289 9.93 -15.48 -10.90
N ASP A 290 10.64 -15.95 -11.93
CA ASP A 290 12.09 -15.87 -12.08
C ASP A 290 12.63 -14.44 -12.32
N ARG A 291 11.72 -13.48 -12.51
CA ARG A 291 12.03 -12.07 -12.80
C ARG A 291 11.31 -11.09 -11.89
N VAL A 292 10.79 -11.58 -10.77
CA VAL A 292 10.17 -10.75 -9.71
C VAL A 292 11.22 -10.37 -8.68
N PHE A 293 11.23 -9.09 -8.36
CA PHE A 293 12.05 -8.49 -7.31
C PHE A 293 11.14 -7.75 -6.32
N THR A 294 11.55 -7.71 -5.06
CA THR A 294 10.85 -7.01 -4.00
C THR A 294 11.80 -6.05 -3.30
N THR A 295 11.29 -5.03 -2.66
CA THR A 295 12.04 -4.09 -1.83
C THR A 295 11.20 -3.62 -0.65
N GLU A 296 11.76 -2.84 0.28
CA GLU A 296 11.08 -2.34 1.47
C GLU A 296 10.48 -3.46 2.34
N VAL A 297 9.26 -3.28 2.81
CA VAL A 297 8.55 -4.28 3.63
C VAL A 297 7.84 -5.36 2.81
N VAL A 298 7.86 -5.27 1.47
CA VAL A 298 7.21 -6.27 0.64
C VAL A 298 8.11 -7.49 0.47
N GLY A 299 7.55 -8.68 0.61
CA GLY A 299 8.30 -9.92 0.49
C GLY A 299 7.46 -11.08 -0.02
N TYR A 300 8.09 -11.98 -0.76
CA TYR A 300 7.47 -13.22 -1.18
C TYR A 300 8.53 -14.35 -1.22
N PRO A 301 8.20 -15.57 -0.75
CA PRO A 301 9.16 -16.67 -0.68
C PRO A 301 9.86 -16.95 -2.02
N GLY A 302 11.19 -16.98 -2.00
CA GLY A 302 12.02 -17.29 -3.17
C GLY A 302 12.18 -16.15 -4.17
N MET A 303 11.63 -14.96 -3.92
CA MET A 303 11.89 -13.78 -4.73
C MET A 303 13.16 -13.07 -4.25
N ARG A 304 13.88 -12.44 -5.18
CA ARG A 304 15.06 -11.66 -4.84
C ARG A 304 14.62 -10.33 -4.21
N HIS A 305 15.06 -10.11 -2.98
CA HIS A 305 14.84 -8.85 -2.27
C HIS A 305 15.97 -7.88 -2.53
N ILE A 306 15.65 -6.61 -2.73
CA ILE A 306 16.58 -5.50 -2.82
C ILE A 306 16.67 -4.87 -1.44
N ASP A 307 17.87 -4.88 -0.87
CA ASP A 307 18.13 -4.41 0.48
C ASP A 307 18.08 -2.89 0.62
N THR A 308 18.35 -2.40 1.81
CA THR A 308 18.29 -0.97 2.18
C THR A 308 19.30 -0.10 1.45
N ASP A 309 20.34 -0.67 0.85
CA ASP A 309 21.32 0.03 -0.02
C ASP A 309 20.72 0.48 -1.35
N LYS A 310 19.55 -0.09 -1.71
CA LYS A 310 18.81 0.23 -2.93
C LYS A 310 19.65 0.06 -4.22
N ASP A 311 20.48 -0.95 -4.25
CA ASP A 311 21.22 -1.35 -5.47
C ASP A 311 20.28 -2.11 -6.42
N PHE A 312 19.76 -1.43 -7.44
CA PHE A 312 18.90 -2.03 -8.46
C PHE A 312 19.69 -2.70 -9.60
N THR A 313 21.01 -2.83 -9.49
CA THR A 313 21.84 -3.54 -10.50
C THR A 313 21.25 -4.90 -10.89
N PRO A 314 20.78 -5.76 -9.97
CA PRO A 314 20.19 -7.05 -10.36
C PRO A 314 18.91 -6.94 -11.21
N VAL A 315 18.10 -5.91 -10.99
CA VAL A 315 16.90 -5.65 -11.78
C VAL A 315 17.28 -5.15 -13.19
N ILE A 316 18.27 -4.26 -13.23
CA ILE A 316 18.83 -3.68 -14.46
C ILE A 316 19.45 -4.78 -15.35
N GLU A 317 20.30 -5.63 -14.78
CA GLU A 317 20.91 -6.76 -15.49
C GLU A 317 19.84 -7.71 -16.03
N LYS A 318 18.80 -7.99 -15.25
CA LYS A 318 17.69 -8.85 -15.70
C LYS A 318 16.89 -8.23 -16.85
N ALA A 319 16.72 -6.91 -16.86
CA ALA A 319 16.07 -6.21 -17.97
C ALA A 319 16.89 -6.31 -19.26
N LEU A 320 18.21 -6.16 -19.19
CA LEU A 320 19.12 -6.29 -20.33
C LEU A 320 19.17 -7.73 -20.82
N GLU A 321 19.20 -8.72 -19.92
CA GLU A 321 19.17 -10.17 -20.25
C GLU A 321 17.88 -10.53 -21.04
N LEU A 322 16.72 -10.05 -20.57
CA LEU A 322 15.44 -10.36 -21.19
C LEU A 322 15.20 -9.62 -22.50
N GLY A 323 15.81 -8.45 -22.69
CA GLY A 323 15.82 -7.69 -23.94
C GLY A 323 14.50 -7.02 -24.33
N GLY A 324 13.42 -7.25 -23.60
CA GLY A 324 12.13 -6.62 -23.84
C GLY A 324 11.39 -7.07 -25.11
N PHE A 325 10.38 -6.30 -25.52
CA PHE A 325 9.65 -6.56 -26.75
C PHE A 325 10.48 -6.23 -28.00
N GLN A 326 10.29 -7.01 -29.06
CA GLN A 326 11.00 -6.83 -30.33
C GLN A 326 10.41 -5.71 -31.22
N GLN A 327 9.22 -5.26 -30.90
CA GLN A 327 8.50 -4.15 -31.54
C GLN A 327 7.65 -3.42 -30.53
N ASP A 328 7.25 -2.19 -30.84
CA ASP A 328 6.31 -1.44 -30.02
C ASP A 328 5.01 -2.23 -29.88
N THR A 329 4.58 -2.43 -28.63
CA THR A 329 3.42 -3.25 -28.30
C THR A 329 2.34 -2.37 -27.67
N LYS A 330 1.18 -2.28 -28.34
CA LYS A 330 0.05 -1.49 -27.86
C LYS A 330 -0.82 -2.31 -26.91
N PHE A 331 -1.11 -1.72 -25.76
CA PHE A 331 -2.08 -2.23 -24.81
C PHE A 331 -3.28 -1.29 -24.76
N SER A 332 -4.45 -1.84 -24.43
CA SER A 332 -5.67 -1.07 -24.25
C SER A 332 -6.05 -1.08 -22.78
N GLY A 333 -6.47 0.06 -22.25
CA GLY A 333 -7.08 0.18 -20.94
C GLY A 333 -8.45 -0.51 -20.86
N ILE A 334 -9.00 -0.60 -19.67
CA ILE A 334 -10.32 -1.22 -19.42
C ILE A 334 -11.42 -0.58 -20.30
N ASN A 335 -11.31 0.71 -20.59
CA ASN A 335 -12.26 1.45 -21.41
C ASN A 335 -11.90 1.46 -22.92
N GLY A 336 -10.92 0.69 -23.35
CA GLY A 336 -10.53 0.54 -24.76
C GLY A 336 -9.55 1.58 -25.31
N GLY A 337 -9.18 2.60 -24.52
CA GLY A 337 -8.17 3.60 -24.90
C GLY A 337 -6.74 3.08 -24.78
N ASP A 338 -5.79 3.77 -25.44
CA ASP A 338 -4.35 3.49 -25.39
C ASP A 338 -3.58 4.51 -24.54
N LYS A 339 -4.29 5.39 -23.85
CA LYS A 339 -3.78 6.43 -22.97
C LYS A 339 -4.69 6.60 -21.75
N VAL A 340 -4.13 7.08 -20.66
CA VAL A 340 -4.85 7.43 -19.44
C VAL A 340 -4.37 8.79 -18.92
N MET A 341 -5.22 9.48 -18.17
CA MET A 341 -4.87 10.76 -17.55
C MET A 341 -4.68 10.58 -16.05
N THR A 342 -3.67 11.25 -15.50
CA THR A 342 -3.40 11.33 -14.05
C THR A 342 -3.00 12.76 -13.66
N GLY A 343 -2.79 13.03 -12.36
CA GLY A 343 -2.26 14.30 -11.87
C GLY A 343 -3.31 15.31 -11.39
N PHE A 344 -4.49 14.85 -11.05
CA PHE A 344 -5.58 15.68 -10.52
C PHE A 344 -5.52 15.79 -8.98
N ALA A 345 -4.33 16.04 -8.44
CA ALA A 345 -4.12 16.23 -7.02
C ALA A 345 -4.59 17.62 -6.53
N ARG A 346 -4.47 17.87 -5.23
CA ARG A 346 -4.98 19.08 -4.56
C ARG A 346 -4.70 20.38 -5.31
N ASN A 347 -3.49 20.58 -5.77
CA ASN A 347 -3.11 21.83 -6.44
C ASN A 347 -3.88 22.05 -7.75
N THR A 348 -4.03 20.99 -8.54
CA THR A 348 -4.83 21.01 -9.78
C THR A 348 -6.30 21.25 -9.49
N VAL A 349 -6.89 20.55 -8.50
CA VAL A 349 -8.28 20.73 -8.11
C VAL A 349 -8.54 22.17 -7.64
N MET A 350 -7.64 22.73 -6.82
CA MET A 350 -7.76 24.11 -6.36
C MET A 350 -7.62 25.13 -7.49
N SER A 351 -6.84 24.85 -8.52
CA SER A 351 -6.68 25.76 -9.66
C SER A 351 -7.96 25.89 -10.51
N VAL A 352 -8.85 24.90 -10.48
CA VAL A 352 -10.14 24.89 -11.19
C VAL A 352 -11.33 25.12 -10.26
N ALA A 353 -11.10 25.37 -8.98
CA ALA A 353 -12.15 25.49 -7.97
C ALA A 353 -13.22 26.55 -8.33
N GLY A 354 -12.79 27.71 -8.87
CA GLY A 354 -13.71 28.75 -9.34
C GLY A 354 -14.70 28.23 -10.38
N THR A 355 -14.21 27.55 -11.42
CA THR A 355 -15.03 26.97 -12.48
C THR A 355 -16.00 25.92 -11.93
N VAL A 356 -15.54 25.08 -11.00
CA VAL A 356 -16.39 24.07 -10.35
C VAL A 356 -17.49 24.72 -9.52
N ILE A 357 -17.15 25.76 -8.74
CA ILE A 357 -18.13 26.53 -7.93
C ILE A 357 -19.18 27.17 -8.84
N ASP A 358 -18.79 27.75 -9.95
CA ASP A 358 -19.71 28.37 -10.91
C ASP A 358 -20.63 27.32 -11.55
N ALA A 359 -20.10 26.13 -11.89
CA ALA A 359 -20.90 25.02 -12.39
C ALA A 359 -21.93 24.51 -11.35
N VAL A 360 -21.54 24.46 -10.06
CA VAL A 360 -22.47 24.14 -8.97
C VAL A 360 -23.57 25.18 -8.84
N LYS A 361 -23.20 26.47 -8.85
CA LYS A 361 -24.20 27.59 -8.77
C LYS A 361 -25.13 27.60 -9.99
N ALA A 362 -24.65 27.21 -11.16
CA ALA A 362 -25.45 27.07 -12.39
C ALA A 362 -26.32 25.80 -12.40
N GLY A 363 -26.18 24.89 -11.44
CA GLY A 363 -26.89 23.61 -11.37
C GLY A 363 -26.38 22.55 -12.37
N ALA A 364 -25.24 22.77 -13.00
CA ALA A 364 -24.60 21.80 -13.88
C ALA A 364 -23.95 20.64 -13.11
N ILE A 365 -23.48 20.89 -11.89
CA ILE A 365 -22.99 19.89 -10.96
C ILE A 365 -23.89 19.90 -9.73
N LYS A 366 -24.47 18.75 -9.39
CA LYS A 366 -25.35 18.59 -8.24
C LYS A 366 -24.82 17.65 -7.19
N HIS A 367 -23.93 16.73 -7.56
CA HIS A 367 -23.41 15.70 -6.66
C HIS A 367 -21.89 15.59 -6.75
N PHE A 368 -21.28 15.34 -5.61
CA PHE A 368 -19.89 14.91 -5.48
C PHE A 368 -19.85 13.60 -4.73
N PHE A 369 -19.20 12.60 -5.30
CA PHE A 369 -18.96 11.33 -4.63
C PHE A 369 -17.46 11.12 -4.47
N LEU A 370 -17.01 10.84 -3.24
CA LEU A 370 -15.66 10.38 -2.95
C LEU A 370 -15.68 8.86 -2.89
N VAL A 371 -15.01 8.22 -3.84
CA VAL A 371 -14.89 6.76 -3.92
C VAL A 371 -13.48 6.37 -3.44
N GLY A 372 -13.39 5.95 -2.18
CA GLY A 372 -12.12 5.64 -1.50
C GLY A 372 -11.89 4.14 -1.35
N GLY A 373 -12.11 3.34 -2.39
CA GLY A 373 -11.92 1.90 -2.33
C GLY A 373 -11.97 1.23 -3.70
N CYS A 374 -11.68 -0.08 -3.74
CA CYS A 374 -11.72 -0.88 -4.96
C CYS A 374 -12.51 -2.19 -4.76
N ASP A 375 -12.89 -2.83 -5.86
CA ASP A 375 -13.61 -4.11 -5.83
C ASP A 375 -12.71 -5.28 -5.38
N GLY A 376 -11.40 -5.16 -5.48
CA GLY A 376 -10.43 -6.17 -5.06
C GLY A 376 -10.43 -7.43 -5.93
N ALA A 377 -9.79 -8.50 -5.43
CA ALA A 377 -9.58 -9.74 -6.18
C ALA A 377 -10.70 -10.78 -6.04
N ARG A 378 -11.63 -10.60 -5.10
CA ARG A 378 -12.66 -11.60 -4.83
C ARG A 378 -13.66 -11.69 -5.99
N PRO A 379 -13.89 -12.87 -6.60
CA PRO A 379 -14.86 -13.03 -7.66
C PRO A 379 -16.27 -12.58 -7.25
N GLY A 380 -16.94 -11.86 -8.14
CA GLY A 380 -18.30 -11.34 -7.91
C GLY A 380 -18.39 -10.02 -7.15
N ARG A 381 -17.28 -9.46 -6.71
CA ARG A 381 -17.26 -8.09 -6.17
C ARG A 381 -17.19 -7.08 -7.31
N ASN A 382 -18.15 -6.18 -7.35
CA ASN A 382 -18.25 -5.12 -8.36
C ASN A 382 -18.95 -3.86 -7.82
N TYR A 383 -18.97 -3.70 -6.49
CA TYR A 383 -19.71 -2.63 -5.83
C TYR A 383 -19.28 -1.24 -6.30
N TYR A 384 -17.98 -0.94 -6.26
CA TYR A 384 -17.46 0.37 -6.65
C TYR A 384 -17.63 0.61 -8.15
N THR A 385 -17.36 -0.38 -8.98
CA THR A 385 -17.55 -0.30 -10.43
C THR A 385 -19.00 -0.02 -10.79
N GLU A 386 -19.96 -0.74 -10.22
CA GLU A 386 -21.39 -0.55 -10.49
C GLU A 386 -21.92 0.74 -9.90
N PHE A 387 -21.43 1.15 -8.71
CA PHE A 387 -21.76 2.44 -8.13
C PHE A 387 -21.40 3.59 -9.08
N VAL A 388 -20.14 3.64 -9.56
CA VAL A 388 -19.67 4.71 -10.45
C VAL A 388 -20.45 4.73 -11.77
N LYS A 389 -20.74 3.56 -12.38
CA LYS A 389 -21.54 3.47 -13.60
C LYS A 389 -22.96 4.00 -13.47
N GLN A 390 -23.52 3.99 -12.25
CA GLN A 390 -24.89 4.39 -11.96
C GLN A 390 -24.99 5.83 -11.41
N THR A 391 -23.87 6.54 -11.26
CA THR A 391 -23.91 7.93 -10.83
C THR A 391 -24.60 8.81 -11.88
N PRO A 392 -25.43 9.81 -11.47
CA PRO A 392 -26.07 10.74 -12.39
C PRO A 392 -25.05 11.51 -13.25
N ALA A 393 -25.47 11.95 -14.43
CA ALA A 393 -24.60 12.68 -15.36
C ALA A 393 -24.12 14.05 -14.85
N ASP A 394 -24.82 14.64 -13.86
CA ASP A 394 -24.49 15.89 -13.18
C ASP A 394 -23.63 15.67 -11.92
N THR A 395 -22.80 14.63 -11.94
CA THR A 395 -21.95 14.19 -10.84
C THR A 395 -20.47 14.40 -11.16
N VAL A 396 -19.70 14.77 -10.14
CA VAL A 396 -18.24 14.65 -10.11
C VAL A 396 -17.88 13.49 -9.19
N VAL A 397 -17.12 12.53 -9.72
CA VAL A 397 -16.56 11.43 -8.94
C VAL A 397 -15.08 11.73 -8.65
N LEU A 398 -14.73 11.74 -7.36
CA LEU A 398 -13.36 11.84 -6.87
C LEU A 398 -12.92 10.46 -6.41
N THR A 399 -11.72 10.04 -6.78
CA THR A 399 -11.13 8.77 -6.33
C THR A 399 -9.86 9.05 -5.54
N LEU A 400 -9.63 8.24 -4.53
CA LEU A 400 -8.34 8.11 -3.86
C LEU A 400 -7.69 6.86 -4.44
N ALA A 401 -6.53 7.00 -5.11
CA ALA A 401 -5.81 5.89 -5.73
C ALA A 401 -5.21 4.95 -4.68
#